data_958cc5e9b250d96bef787dfef886b861
#
_entry.id   958cc5e9b250d96bef787dfef886b861
#
_cell.length_a   1.000
_cell.length_b   1.000
_cell.length_c   1.000
_cell.angle_alpha   90.00
_cell.angle_beta   90.00
_cell.angle_gamma   90.00
#
_symmetry.space_group_name_H-M   'P 1'
#
loop_
_entity.id
_entity.type
_entity.pdbx_description
1 polymer ?
#
loop_
_entity_poly.entity_id
_entity_poly.type
_entity_poly.pdbx_seq_one_letter_code
_entity_poly.pdbx_strand_id
1 'polypeptide(L)'
;MAFKKKLSILAITLIFGAVVSPAVAQDLLARQAPVDRRAKKLDSIEVKSLIERENAQSPAAQLYGDDWNNQYAHRATALPDSFDINLRHFCMPTPSRVITSNFGSRWGRQHKGLDIKVYIGDTIRAAFSGKVRIVRYEAGGYGNYIVIRHPNGLETIYGHLSKQLVKENQVVRAGEPIGLGGNTGRSTGSHLHFETRLCGVALNPALFFDFRNQDVTGDHYFF
;
A
#
# COMPACT_ATOMS: atom_id res chain seq x y z
N MET A 1 0.96 81.68 -15.56
CA MET A 1 1.81 80.62 -15.08
C MET A 1 0.96 79.42 -14.64
N ALA A 2 0.88 78.40 -15.51
CA ALA A 2 0.01 77.26 -15.31
C ALA A 2 0.85 76.05 -14.90
N PHE A 3 0.63 75.53 -13.68
CA PHE A 3 1.25 74.33 -13.19
C PHE A 3 0.40 73.12 -13.58
N LYS A 4 0.88 72.29 -14.51
CA LYS A 4 0.27 71.01 -14.86
C LYS A 4 0.64 69.97 -13.82
N LYS A 5 -0.32 69.53 -12.99
CA LYS A 5 -0.20 68.33 -12.17
C LYS A 5 -0.37 67.09 -13.02
N LYS A 6 0.66 66.25 -13.12
CA LYS A 6 0.59 64.90 -13.67
C LYS A 6 -0.05 63.97 -12.65
N LEU A 7 -1.15 63.39 -13.00
CA LEU A 7 -1.82 62.32 -12.24
C LEU A 7 -1.23 60.98 -12.69
N SER A 8 -0.47 60.34 -11.77
CA SER A 8 0.01 58.97 -12.03
C SER A 8 -1.08 57.98 -11.66
N ILE A 9 -1.59 57.31 -12.62
CA ILE A 9 -2.54 56.20 -12.43
C ILE A 9 -1.71 54.96 -12.04
N LEU A 10 -1.83 54.52 -10.77
CA LEU A 10 -1.25 53.27 -10.28
C LEU A 10 -2.19 52.14 -10.70
N ALA A 11 -1.82 51.38 -11.70
CA ALA A 11 -2.53 50.18 -12.10
C ALA A 11 -2.23 49.07 -11.10
N ILE A 12 -3.20 48.76 -10.25
CA ILE A 12 -3.14 47.57 -9.36
C ILE A 12 -3.52 46.36 -10.21
N THR A 13 -2.52 45.59 -10.61
CA THR A 13 -2.73 44.30 -11.26
C THR A 13 -3.08 43.28 -10.18
N LEU A 14 -4.36 42.96 -10.06
CA LEU A 14 -4.84 41.81 -9.27
C LEU A 14 -4.39 40.53 -9.97
N ILE A 15 -3.35 39.90 -9.44
CA ILE A 15 -2.96 38.56 -9.82
C ILE A 15 -3.94 37.59 -9.16
N PHE A 16 -4.93 37.12 -9.89
CA PHE A 16 -5.70 35.95 -9.49
C PHE A 16 -4.78 34.74 -9.58
N GLY A 17 -4.26 34.32 -8.45
CA GLY A 17 -3.56 33.04 -8.30
C GLY A 17 -4.57 31.90 -8.47
N ALA A 18 -4.76 31.40 -9.68
CA ALA A 18 -5.45 30.14 -9.88
C ALA A 18 -4.62 29.03 -9.21
N VAL A 19 -5.15 28.44 -8.17
CA VAL A 19 -4.59 27.22 -7.56
C VAL A 19 -4.81 26.09 -8.56
N VAL A 20 -3.81 25.84 -9.40
CA VAL A 20 -3.82 24.74 -10.35
C VAL A 20 -3.61 23.46 -9.52
N SER A 21 -4.55 22.50 -9.61
CA SER A 21 -4.41 21.22 -8.93
C SER A 21 -3.13 20.50 -9.41
N PRO A 22 -2.48 19.70 -8.55
CA PRO A 22 -1.23 19.01 -8.91
C PRO A 22 -1.35 18.15 -10.18
N ALA A 23 -2.53 17.58 -10.44
CA ALA A 23 -2.80 16.79 -11.63
C ALA A 23 -2.77 17.64 -12.93
N VAL A 24 -3.31 18.86 -12.87
CA VAL A 24 -3.31 19.80 -14.02
C VAL A 24 -1.90 20.36 -14.25
N ALA A 25 -1.13 20.60 -13.18
CA ALA A 25 0.25 21.05 -13.29
C ALA A 25 1.14 19.96 -13.94
N GLN A 26 0.93 18.69 -13.61
CA GLN A 26 1.65 17.58 -14.25
C GLN A 26 1.31 17.42 -15.74
N ASP A 27 0.04 17.59 -16.12
CA ASP A 27 -0.40 17.51 -17.52
C ASP A 27 0.15 18.70 -18.35
N LEU A 28 0.19 19.91 -17.77
CA LEU A 28 0.78 21.08 -18.39
C LEU A 28 2.31 20.94 -18.56
N LEU A 29 3.01 20.39 -17.58
CA LEU A 29 4.44 20.11 -17.68
C LEU A 29 4.73 19.03 -18.73
N ALA A 30 3.90 18.00 -18.82
CA ALA A 30 4.03 16.94 -19.81
C ALA A 30 3.80 17.47 -21.25
N ARG A 31 2.95 18.48 -21.43
CA ARG A 31 2.70 19.11 -22.72
C ARG A 31 3.74 20.16 -23.12
N GLN A 32 4.41 20.77 -22.15
CA GLN A 32 5.39 21.85 -22.41
C GLN A 32 6.84 21.35 -22.37
N ALA A 33 7.11 20.18 -21.83
CA ALA A 33 8.44 19.60 -21.89
C ALA A 33 8.75 19.26 -23.35
N PRO A 34 9.80 19.87 -23.96
CA PRO A 34 10.24 19.44 -25.27
C PRO A 34 10.58 17.96 -25.15
N VAL A 35 9.91 17.14 -25.95
CA VAL A 35 10.27 15.72 -26.06
C VAL A 35 11.72 15.72 -26.52
N ASP A 36 12.64 15.42 -25.60
CA ASP A 36 14.05 15.27 -25.94
C ASP A 36 14.18 14.05 -26.85
N ARG A 37 14.11 14.30 -28.15
CA ARG A 37 14.28 13.27 -29.18
C ARG A 37 15.69 12.67 -29.14
N ARG A 38 16.59 13.23 -28.33
CA ARG A 38 17.92 12.72 -28.03
C ARG A 38 17.98 11.89 -26.74
N ALA A 39 16.88 11.84 -25.97
CA ALA A 39 16.81 10.91 -24.86
C ALA A 39 17.08 9.52 -25.44
N LYS A 40 18.23 8.96 -25.09
CA LYS A 40 18.59 7.59 -25.41
C LYS A 40 17.41 6.74 -24.99
N LYS A 41 16.81 6.03 -25.93
CA LYS A 41 15.79 5.04 -25.63
C LYS A 41 16.48 4.10 -24.63
N LEU A 42 16.13 4.25 -23.34
CA LEU A 42 16.69 3.37 -22.30
C LEU A 42 16.43 1.96 -22.79
N ASP A 43 17.49 1.20 -22.97
CA ASP A 43 17.38 -0.18 -23.41
C ASP A 43 16.55 -0.89 -22.35
N SER A 44 15.50 -1.60 -22.78
CA SER A 44 14.63 -2.36 -21.88
C SER A 44 15.42 -3.34 -21.00
N ILE A 45 16.59 -3.78 -21.47
CA ILE A 45 17.56 -4.61 -20.74
C ILE A 45 18.20 -3.81 -19.61
N GLU A 46 18.60 -2.55 -19.87
CA GLU A 46 19.24 -1.69 -18.88
C GLU A 46 18.25 -1.30 -17.76
N VAL A 47 17.03 -0.95 -18.12
CA VAL A 47 15.95 -0.68 -17.16
C VAL A 47 15.63 -1.93 -16.33
N LYS A 48 15.57 -3.10 -16.96
CA LYS A 48 15.33 -4.37 -16.26
C LYS A 48 16.46 -4.68 -15.29
N SER A 49 17.71 -4.47 -15.67
CA SER A 49 18.88 -4.70 -14.81
C SER A 49 18.92 -3.74 -13.61
N LEU A 50 18.49 -2.49 -13.78
CA LEU A 50 18.36 -1.54 -12.67
C LEU A 50 17.27 -1.95 -11.69
N ILE A 51 16.10 -2.35 -12.20
CA ILE A 51 15.00 -2.86 -11.38
C ILE A 51 15.42 -4.13 -10.62
N GLU A 52 16.09 -5.06 -11.29
CA GLU A 52 16.60 -6.27 -10.66
C GLU A 52 17.63 -5.97 -9.57
N ARG A 53 18.52 -4.99 -9.79
CA ARG A 53 19.49 -4.53 -8.78
C ARG A 53 18.82 -3.86 -7.58
N GLU A 54 17.83 -2.99 -7.79
CA GLU A 54 17.07 -2.38 -6.71
C GLU A 54 16.28 -3.43 -5.91
N ASN A 55 15.66 -4.38 -6.61
CA ASN A 55 14.92 -5.47 -5.96
C ASN A 55 15.85 -6.40 -5.17
N ALA A 56 17.04 -6.69 -5.69
CA ALA A 56 18.04 -7.52 -4.99
C ALA A 56 18.57 -6.88 -3.70
N GLN A 57 18.51 -5.55 -3.59
CA GLN A 57 18.91 -4.82 -2.38
C GLN A 57 17.74 -4.63 -1.41
N SER A 58 16.51 -4.98 -1.82
CA SER A 58 15.36 -4.82 -0.94
C SER A 58 15.42 -5.83 0.22
N PRO A 59 14.95 -5.45 1.43
CA PRO A 59 14.80 -6.38 2.54
C PRO A 59 14.03 -7.65 2.17
N ALA A 60 13.01 -7.53 1.33
CA ALA A 60 12.23 -8.68 0.86
C ALA A 60 13.09 -9.69 0.06
N ALA A 61 14.02 -9.22 -0.77
CA ALA A 61 14.91 -10.09 -1.52
C ALA A 61 15.88 -10.84 -0.60
N GLN A 62 16.36 -10.19 0.47
CA GLN A 62 17.22 -10.84 1.48
C GLN A 62 16.47 -11.94 2.24
N LEU A 63 15.18 -11.71 2.57
CA LEU A 63 14.37 -12.66 3.34
C LEU A 63 13.84 -13.83 2.53
N TYR A 64 13.45 -13.58 1.29
CA TYR A 64 12.72 -14.57 0.47
C TYR A 64 13.55 -15.09 -0.70
N GLY A 65 14.69 -14.47 -1.02
CA GLY A 65 15.48 -14.82 -2.20
C GLY A 65 14.61 -14.84 -3.46
N ASP A 66 14.74 -15.89 -4.27
CA ASP A 66 13.95 -16.11 -5.48
C ASP A 66 12.61 -16.84 -5.22
N ASP A 67 12.25 -17.09 -3.94
CA ASP A 67 11.00 -17.81 -3.61
C ASP A 67 9.77 -16.92 -3.88
N TRP A 68 9.21 -17.09 -5.06
CA TRP A 68 7.96 -16.47 -5.46
C TRP A 68 6.90 -17.55 -5.72
N ASN A 69 5.91 -17.62 -4.83
CA ASN A 69 4.89 -18.66 -4.86
C ASN A 69 3.49 -18.05 -4.85
N ASN A 70 2.71 -18.30 -5.90
CA ASN A 70 1.31 -17.86 -6.02
C ASN A 70 0.31 -18.90 -5.46
N GLN A 71 0.76 -20.00 -4.85
CA GLN A 71 -0.14 -21.09 -4.43
C GLN A 71 -0.41 -21.11 -2.92
N TYR A 72 0.61 -20.89 -2.11
CA TYR A 72 0.51 -21.06 -0.66
C TYR A 72 0.71 -19.74 0.09
N ALA A 73 -0.33 -19.32 0.82
CA ALA A 73 -0.27 -18.11 1.65
C ALA A 73 0.68 -18.26 2.87
N HIS A 74 0.99 -19.50 3.30
CA HIS A 74 1.51 -19.77 4.64
C HIS A 74 2.77 -20.64 4.67
N ARG A 75 3.62 -20.59 3.69
CA ARG A 75 4.90 -21.29 3.79
C ARG A 75 5.81 -20.48 4.73
N ALA A 76 5.94 -20.93 5.96
CA ALA A 76 6.91 -20.37 6.90
C ALA A 76 8.33 -20.74 6.44
N THR A 77 9.19 -19.76 6.36
CA THR A 77 10.65 -19.90 6.23
C THR A 77 11.30 -19.50 7.55
N ALA A 78 12.59 -19.73 7.71
CA ALA A 78 13.28 -19.31 8.92
C ALA A 78 13.16 -17.79 9.11
N LEU A 79 12.73 -17.37 10.31
CA LEU A 79 12.79 -15.97 10.71
C LEU A 79 14.25 -15.59 10.93
N PRO A 80 14.65 -14.37 10.53
CA PRO A 80 15.96 -13.84 10.90
C PRO A 80 16.00 -13.57 12.43
N ASP A 81 17.19 -13.61 13.01
CA ASP A 81 17.39 -13.30 14.44
C ASP A 81 17.07 -11.83 14.76
N SER A 82 17.28 -10.96 13.81
CA SER A 82 16.91 -9.54 13.87
C SER A 82 16.59 -9.00 12.50
N PHE A 83 15.65 -8.08 12.42
CA PHE A 83 15.27 -7.46 11.16
C PHE A 83 14.67 -6.08 11.38
N ASP A 84 15.11 -5.10 10.57
CA ASP A 84 14.56 -3.74 10.56
C ASP A 84 13.46 -3.63 9.49
N ILE A 85 12.24 -3.39 9.93
CA ILE A 85 11.08 -3.19 9.07
C ILE A 85 10.80 -1.70 8.95
N ASN A 86 11.04 -1.13 7.76
CA ASN A 86 10.70 0.25 7.46
C ASN A 86 9.18 0.37 7.24
N LEU A 87 8.53 1.23 8.04
CA LEU A 87 7.08 1.47 8.00
C LEU A 87 6.71 2.79 7.29
N ARG A 88 7.68 3.52 6.76
CA ARG A 88 7.43 4.75 5.99
C ARG A 88 6.64 4.43 4.71
N HIS A 89 5.98 5.46 4.18
CA HIS A 89 5.18 5.34 2.94
C HIS A 89 4.04 4.31 3.03
N PHE A 90 3.46 4.18 4.22
CA PHE A 90 2.29 3.36 4.46
C PHE A 90 0.99 4.05 4.03
N CYS A 91 -0.06 3.26 3.93
CA CYS A 91 -1.45 3.72 3.88
C CYS A 91 -2.30 2.79 4.74
N MET A 92 -3.19 3.34 5.54
CA MET A 92 -4.14 2.50 6.28
C MET A 92 -5.01 1.71 5.31
N PRO A 93 -5.18 0.39 5.50
CA PRO A 93 -5.95 -0.45 4.58
C PRO A 93 -7.44 -0.10 4.54
N THR A 94 -7.95 0.58 5.56
CA THR A 94 -9.31 1.09 5.67
C THR A 94 -9.35 2.32 6.58
N PRO A 95 -10.24 3.29 6.36
CA PRO A 95 -10.43 4.42 7.27
C PRO A 95 -11.10 4.04 8.59
N SER A 96 -11.53 2.78 8.75
CA SER A 96 -12.20 2.32 9.97
C SER A 96 -11.22 2.28 11.14
N ARG A 97 -11.67 2.79 12.29
CA ARG A 97 -10.92 2.82 13.56
C ARG A 97 -11.39 1.73 14.54
N VAL A 98 -12.35 0.91 14.13
CA VAL A 98 -13.02 -0.07 15.00
C VAL A 98 -12.44 -1.45 14.77
N ILE A 99 -11.67 -1.95 15.73
CA ILE A 99 -11.19 -3.34 15.77
C ILE A 99 -12.28 -4.18 16.45
N THR A 100 -12.79 -5.18 15.76
CA THR A 100 -13.82 -6.09 16.25
C THR A 100 -13.24 -7.36 16.85
N SER A 101 -12.00 -7.73 16.49
CA SER A 101 -11.29 -8.86 17.09
C SER A 101 -9.77 -8.68 16.99
N ASN A 102 -9.09 -8.91 18.12
CA ASN A 102 -7.64 -8.77 18.21
C ASN A 102 -6.90 -10.02 17.71
N PHE A 103 -5.62 -9.83 17.41
CA PHE A 103 -4.66 -10.89 17.18
C PHE A 103 -4.46 -11.73 18.46
N GLY A 104 -4.24 -13.03 18.30
CA GLY A 104 -3.88 -13.91 19.39
C GLY A 104 -4.86 -15.06 19.61
N SER A 105 -4.74 -15.74 20.75
CA SER A 105 -5.55 -16.92 21.05
C SER A 105 -7.00 -16.55 21.37
N ARG A 106 -7.95 -17.20 20.69
CA ARG A 106 -9.39 -17.10 21.00
C ARG A 106 -10.09 -18.45 20.79
N TRP A 107 -10.89 -18.87 21.77
CA TRP A 107 -11.67 -20.12 21.69
C TRP A 107 -10.86 -21.35 21.24
N GLY A 108 -9.64 -21.51 21.77
CA GLY A 108 -8.75 -22.62 21.43
C GLY A 108 -8.12 -22.56 20.06
N ARG A 109 -8.22 -21.41 19.34
CA ARG A 109 -7.61 -21.19 18.02
C ARG A 109 -6.81 -19.90 18.01
N GLN A 110 -5.74 -19.88 17.21
CA GLN A 110 -4.94 -18.69 16.98
C GLN A 110 -5.60 -17.80 15.90
N HIS A 111 -5.94 -16.56 16.26
CA HIS A 111 -6.32 -15.52 15.33
C HIS A 111 -5.06 -14.84 14.80
N LYS A 112 -4.79 -14.97 13.52
CA LYS A 112 -3.51 -14.57 12.90
C LYS A 112 -3.49 -13.12 12.40
N GLY A 113 -4.54 -12.36 12.64
CA GLY A 113 -4.68 -10.98 12.20
C GLY A 113 -5.52 -10.12 13.13
N LEU A 114 -5.93 -8.96 12.64
CA LEU A 114 -6.95 -8.10 13.23
C LEU A 114 -8.21 -8.17 12.38
N ASP A 115 -9.37 -8.24 13.02
CA ASP A 115 -10.64 -8.04 12.35
C ASP A 115 -11.06 -6.58 12.54
N ILE A 116 -11.23 -5.87 11.45
CA ILE A 116 -11.51 -4.43 11.42
C ILE A 116 -12.90 -4.24 10.80
N LYS A 117 -13.77 -3.49 11.48
CA LYS A 117 -15.13 -3.24 11.00
C LYS A 117 -15.10 -2.52 9.66
N VAL A 118 -15.70 -3.13 8.66
CA VAL A 118 -16.00 -2.50 7.36
C VAL A 118 -17.39 -2.90 6.90
N TYR A 119 -17.96 -2.15 5.98
CA TYR A 119 -19.21 -2.52 5.31
C TYR A 119 -18.91 -3.19 3.97
N ILE A 120 -19.88 -3.95 3.47
CA ILE A 120 -19.80 -4.55 2.14
C ILE A 120 -19.69 -3.43 1.11
N GLY A 121 -18.64 -3.47 0.29
CA GLY A 121 -18.37 -2.44 -0.71
C GLY A 121 -17.39 -1.35 -0.29
N ASP A 122 -17.04 -1.23 1.00
CA ASP A 122 -16.01 -0.31 1.45
C ASP A 122 -14.67 -0.58 0.75
N THR A 123 -14.00 0.47 0.31
CA THR A 123 -12.72 0.34 -0.38
C THR A 123 -11.62 -0.15 0.56
N ILE A 124 -10.97 -1.25 0.19
CA ILE A 124 -9.78 -1.78 0.85
C ILE A 124 -8.55 -1.41 0.01
N ARG A 125 -7.50 -0.91 0.69
CA ARG A 125 -6.29 -0.37 0.07
C ARG A 125 -5.05 -1.15 0.46
N ALA A 126 -4.05 -1.17 -0.43
CA ALA A 126 -2.74 -1.74 -0.12
C ALA A 126 -2.05 -0.92 0.99
N ALA A 127 -1.59 -1.60 2.04
CA ALA A 127 -0.92 -0.95 3.19
C ALA A 127 0.45 -0.36 2.82
N PHE A 128 1.18 -1.02 1.94
CA PHE A 128 2.44 -0.56 1.37
C PHE A 128 2.47 -0.85 -0.13
N SER A 129 3.36 -0.19 -0.86
CA SER A 129 3.68 -0.57 -2.23
C SER A 129 4.24 -1.99 -2.24
N GLY A 130 3.92 -2.78 -3.29
CA GLY A 130 4.37 -4.16 -3.36
C GLY A 130 3.88 -4.89 -4.59
N LYS A 131 4.16 -6.20 -4.63
CA LYS A 131 3.71 -7.10 -5.69
C LYS A 131 2.68 -8.07 -5.14
N VAL A 132 1.53 -8.13 -5.80
CA VAL A 132 0.43 -9.04 -5.45
C VAL A 132 0.88 -10.47 -5.68
N ARG A 133 0.89 -11.28 -4.63
CA ARG A 133 1.35 -12.66 -4.69
C ARG A 133 0.20 -13.64 -4.89
N ILE A 134 -0.93 -13.43 -4.20
CA ILE A 134 -2.09 -14.32 -4.25
C ILE A 134 -3.36 -13.50 -4.41
N VAL A 135 -4.25 -13.98 -5.29
CA VAL A 135 -5.63 -13.50 -5.43
C VAL A 135 -6.53 -14.73 -5.58
N ARG A 136 -7.16 -15.17 -4.49
CA ARG A 136 -7.90 -16.44 -4.45
C ARG A 136 -9.14 -16.38 -3.58
N TYR A 137 -9.89 -17.48 -3.62
CA TYR A 137 -11.04 -17.75 -2.76
C TYR A 137 -10.82 -19.01 -1.93
N GLU A 138 -11.05 -18.93 -0.62
CA GLU A 138 -10.99 -20.06 0.33
C GLU A 138 -12.27 -20.12 1.16
N ALA A 139 -13.17 -21.05 0.82
CA ALA A 139 -14.51 -21.13 1.41
C ALA A 139 -14.50 -21.34 2.94
N GLY A 140 -13.61 -22.19 3.44
CA GLY A 140 -13.48 -22.53 4.87
C GLY A 140 -12.56 -21.62 5.67
N GLY A 141 -12.01 -20.57 5.06
CA GLY A 141 -11.01 -19.68 5.64
C GLY A 141 -11.26 -18.22 5.28
N TYR A 142 -10.32 -17.64 4.55
CA TYR A 142 -10.28 -16.21 4.22
C TYR A 142 -11.39 -15.68 3.30
N GLY A 143 -12.19 -16.55 2.67
CA GLY A 143 -13.09 -16.13 1.59
C GLY A 143 -12.31 -15.62 0.38
N ASN A 144 -12.76 -14.52 -0.23
CA ASN A 144 -11.94 -13.80 -1.20
C ASN A 144 -10.82 -13.08 -0.45
N TYR A 145 -9.57 -13.37 -0.83
CA TYR A 145 -8.42 -12.78 -0.16
C TYR A 145 -7.30 -12.42 -1.13
N ILE A 146 -6.48 -11.49 -0.70
CA ILE A 146 -5.31 -10.99 -1.42
C ILE A 146 -4.10 -11.08 -0.49
N VAL A 147 -2.95 -11.51 -1.03
CA VAL A 147 -1.65 -11.43 -0.34
C VAL A 147 -0.74 -10.54 -1.16
N ILE A 148 -0.10 -9.57 -0.51
CA ILE A 148 0.86 -8.66 -1.11
C ILE A 148 2.19 -8.80 -0.38
N ARG A 149 3.29 -8.99 -1.13
CA ARG A 149 4.65 -8.92 -0.63
C ARG A 149 5.21 -7.52 -0.87
N HIS A 150 5.79 -6.95 0.16
CA HIS A 150 6.29 -5.58 0.18
C HIS A 150 7.82 -5.53 0.20
N PRO A 151 8.45 -4.49 -0.38
CA PRO A 151 9.91 -4.34 -0.37
C PRO A 151 10.53 -4.29 1.03
N ASN A 152 9.76 -3.85 2.04
CA ASN A 152 10.21 -3.81 3.45
C ASN A 152 10.26 -5.19 4.14
N GLY A 153 9.97 -6.27 3.42
CA GLY A 153 9.99 -7.65 3.93
C GLY A 153 8.67 -8.16 4.48
N LEU A 154 7.69 -7.30 4.75
CA LEU A 154 6.38 -7.75 5.19
C LEU A 154 5.56 -8.35 4.03
N GLU A 155 4.69 -9.29 4.38
CA GLU A 155 3.53 -9.64 3.59
C GLU A 155 2.26 -9.21 4.34
N THR A 156 1.29 -8.68 3.60
CA THR A 156 -0.04 -8.37 4.14
C THR A 156 -1.11 -9.24 3.50
N ILE A 157 -2.09 -9.65 4.31
CA ILE A 157 -3.25 -10.44 3.85
C ILE A 157 -4.52 -9.65 4.13
N TYR A 158 -5.38 -9.61 3.13
CA TYR A 158 -6.69 -8.94 3.16
C TYR A 158 -7.76 -9.97 2.89
N GLY A 159 -8.48 -10.39 3.92
CA GLY A 159 -9.49 -11.45 3.85
C GLY A 159 -10.93 -10.95 3.91
N HIS A 160 -11.85 -11.87 3.65
CA HIS A 160 -13.31 -11.72 3.66
C HIS A 160 -13.87 -10.68 2.68
N LEU A 161 -13.11 -10.39 1.61
CA LEU A 161 -13.49 -9.40 0.60
C LEU A 161 -14.76 -9.83 -0.15
N SER A 162 -15.58 -8.85 -0.55
CA SER A 162 -16.68 -9.09 -1.49
C SER A 162 -16.17 -9.16 -2.93
N LYS A 163 -15.11 -8.40 -3.25
CA LYS A 163 -14.50 -8.35 -4.57
C LYS A 163 -13.00 -8.06 -4.48
N GLN A 164 -12.23 -8.73 -5.31
CA GLN A 164 -10.81 -8.45 -5.57
C GLN A 164 -10.71 -7.57 -6.82
N LEU A 165 -9.90 -6.51 -6.77
CA LEU A 165 -9.75 -5.52 -7.85
C LEU A 165 -8.40 -5.62 -8.57
N VAL A 166 -7.51 -6.50 -8.09
CA VAL A 166 -6.15 -6.70 -8.60
C VAL A 166 -5.96 -8.14 -9.07
N LYS A 167 -4.84 -8.40 -9.75
CA LYS A 167 -4.44 -9.72 -10.26
C LYS A 167 -3.12 -10.17 -9.64
N GLU A 168 -2.89 -11.47 -9.62
CA GLU A 168 -1.58 -12.03 -9.25
C GLU A 168 -0.46 -11.43 -10.11
N ASN A 169 0.67 -11.17 -9.49
CA ASN A 169 1.86 -10.53 -10.06
C ASN A 169 1.71 -9.04 -10.44
N GLN A 170 0.56 -8.42 -10.18
CA GLN A 170 0.40 -6.98 -10.34
C GLN A 170 1.23 -6.24 -9.30
N VAL A 171 1.91 -5.17 -9.73
CA VAL A 171 2.55 -4.20 -8.81
C VAL A 171 1.52 -3.16 -8.42
N VAL A 172 1.42 -2.89 -7.13
CA VAL A 172 0.49 -1.91 -6.55
C VAL A 172 1.27 -0.90 -5.71
N ARG A 173 0.73 0.30 -5.59
CA ARG A 173 1.26 1.36 -4.70
C ARG A 173 0.52 1.35 -3.37
N ALA A 174 1.19 1.85 -2.32
CA ALA A 174 0.52 2.15 -1.06
C ALA A 174 -0.72 3.03 -1.30
N GLY A 175 -1.86 2.67 -0.70
CA GLY A 175 -3.13 3.37 -0.89
C GLY A 175 -3.91 3.01 -2.16
N GLU A 176 -3.36 2.21 -3.06
CA GLU A 176 -4.09 1.75 -4.25
C GLU A 176 -5.28 0.87 -3.84
N PRO A 177 -6.49 1.07 -4.40
CA PRO A 177 -7.63 0.20 -4.17
C PRO A 177 -7.34 -1.21 -4.68
N ILE A 178 -7.39 -2.22 -3.79
CA ILE A 178 -7.09 -3.62 -4.11
C ILE A 178 -8.30 -4.53 -4.00
N GLY A 179 -9.31 -4.13 -3.23
CA GLY A 179 -10.51 -4.93 -3.02
C GLY A 179 -11.64 -4.13 -2.40
N LEU A 180 -12.76 -4.80 -2.21
CA LEU A 180 -13.94 -4.26 -1.52
C LEU A 180 -14.24 -5.09 -0.27
N GLY A 181 -14.57 -4.42 0.82
CA GLY A 181 -15.03 -5.03 2.07
C GLY A 181 -16.18 -6.01 1.85
N GLY A 182 -16.22 -7.06 2.64
CA GLY A 182 -17.20 -8.12 2.46
C GLY A 182 -17.45 -8.97 3.69
N ASN A 183 -18.02 -10.13 3.45
CA ASN A 183 -18.37 -11.14 4.45
C ASN A 183 -18.23 -12.56 3.87
N THR A 184 -17.22 -12.81 3.03
CA THR A 184 -17.02 -14.10 2.36
C THR A 184 -16.17 -15.05 3.19
N GLY A 185 -16.21 -16.35 2.88
CA GLY A 185 -15.49 -17.38 3.61
C GLY A 185 -16.04 -17.63 5.02
N ARG A 186 -15.16 -17.95 5.97
CA ARG A 186 -15.55 -18.20 7.38
C ARG A 186 -15.68 -16.89 8.14
N SER A 187 -16.74 -16.15 7.89
CA SER A 187 -17.04 -14.87 8.53
C SER A 187 -18.48 -14.83 9.02
N THR A 188 -18.71 -14.24 10.19
CA THR A 188 -20.03 -14.12 10.81
C THR A 188 -20.64 -12.73 10.66
N GLY A 189 -19.91 -11.78 10.09
CA GLY A 189 -20.35 -10.40 9.87
C GLY A 189 -19.32 -9.63 9.06
N SER A 190 -19.74 -8.55 8.40
CA SER A 190 -18.87 -7.80 7.51
C SER A 190 -17.68 -7.18 8.25
N HIS A 191 -16.47 -7.58 7.89
CA HIS A 191 -15.20 -7.05 8.41
C HIS A 191 -14.07 -7.30 7.42
N LEU A 192 -12.97 -6.57 7.56
CA LEU A 192 -11.69 -6.87 6.96
C LEU A 192 -10.88 -7.71 7.93
N HIS A 193 -10.49 -8.92 7.55
CA HIS A 193 -9.45 -9.67 8.23
C HIS A 193 -8.10 -9.24 7.67
N PHE A 194 -7.28 -8.59 8.50
CA PHE A 194 -5.99 -8.03 8.11
C PHE A 194 -4.85 -8.69 8.86
N GLU A 195 -3.90 -9.30 8.11
CA GLU A 195 -2.70 -9.90 8.69
C GLU A 195 -1.44 -9.18 8.22
N THR A 196 -0.43 -9.18 9.08
CA THR A 196 0.97 -8.90 8.73
C THR A 196 1.80 -10.16 8.97
N ARG A 197 2.69 -10.46 8.04
CA ARG A 197 3.57 -11.64 8.12
C ARG A 197 4.99 -11.29 7.77
N LEU A 198 5.92 -11.95 8.44
CA LEU A 198 7.34 -11.97 8.08
C LEU A 198 7.74 -13.42 7.89
N CYS A 199 8.32 -13.77 6.75
CA CYS A 199 8.72 -15.15 6.44
C CYS A 199 7.60 -16.19 6.66
N GLY A 200 6.33 -15.81 6.35
CA GLY A 200 5.16 -16.67 6.54
C GLY A 200 4.63 -16.74 7.97
N VAL A 201 5.38 -16.25 8.96
CA VAL A 201 4.96 -16.18 10.37
C VAL A 201 4.05 -14.96 10.56
N ALA A 202 2.87 -15.19 11.15
CA ALA A 202 1.93 -14.12 11.45
C ALA A 202 2.43 -13.29 12.64
N LEU A 203 2.52 -11.98 12.43
CA LEU A 203 2.84 -10.99 13.45
C LEU A 203 1.58 -10.19 13.79
N ASN A 204 1.49 -9.69 15.01
CA ASN A 204 0.36 -8.87 15.42
C ASN A 204 0.37 -7.53 14.63
N PRO A 205 -0.64 -7.24 13.79
CA PRO A 205 -0.66 -5.99 13.02
C PRO A 205 -0.62 -4.73 13.89
N ALA A 206 -1.07 -4.79 15.15
CA ALA A 206 -1.01 -3.67 16.08
C ALA A 206 0.42 -3.29 16.50
N LEU A 207 1.44 -4.10 16.18
CA LEU A 207 2.85 -3.73 16.34
C LEU A 207 3.29 -2.70 15.30
N PHE A 208 2.60 -2.61 14.17
CA PHE A 208 2.95 -1.78 13.04
C PHE A 208 1.95 -0.66 12.80
N PHE A 209 0.65 -0.90 13.05
CA PHE A 209 -0.44 0.00 12.71
C PHE A 209 -1.26 0.39 13.94
N ASP A 210 -1.39 1.67 14.17
CA ASP A 210 -2.34 2.26 15.11
C ASP A 210 -3.65 2.63 14.38
N PHE A 211 -4.57 1.68 14.33
CA PHE A 211 -5.87 1.89 13.69
C PHE A 211 -6.71 2.99 14.36
N ARG A 212 -6.52 3.25 15.65
CA ARG A 212 -7.24 4.30 16.35
C ARG A 212 -6.83 5.68 15.88
N ASN A 213 -5.54 5.91 15.72
CA ASN A 213 -4.98 7.18 15.27
C ASN A 213 -4.83 7.25 13.75
N GLN A 214 -5.02 6.12 13.03
CA GLN A 214 -4.84 5.99 11.57
C GLN A 214 -3.41 6.29 11.15
N ASP A 215 -2.45 5.76 11.89
CA ASP A 215 -1.02 5.98 11.71
C ASP A 215 -0.24 4.67 11.91
N VAL A 216 1.05 4.69 11.71
CA VAL A 216 1.97 3.62 12.12
C VAL A 216 2.52 3.90 13.52
N THR A 217 3.02 2.85 14.18
CA THR A 217 3.58 2.94 15.54
C THR A 217 4.94 3.64 15.59
N GLY A 218 5.58 3.82 14.45
CA GLY A 218 6.87 4.49 14.27
C GLY A 218 7.36 4.34 12.84
N ASP A 219 8.48 4.99 12.50
CA ASP A 219 9.09 4.89 11.16
C ASP A 219 9.69 3.50 10.89
N HIS A 220 10.15 2.83 11.93
CA HIS A 220 10.83 1.54 11.89
C HIS A 220 10.35 0.64 13.03
N TYR A 221 10.30 -0.65 12.78
CA TYR A 221 10.06 -1.69 13.77
C TYR A 221 11.23 -2.68 13.74
N PHE A 222 11.87 -2.88 14.87
CA PHE A 222 12.97 -3.84 15.02
C PHE A 222 12.41 -5.14 15.61
N PHE A 223 12.62 -6.22 14.85
CA PHE A 223 12.24 -7.57 15.24
C PHE A 223 13.40 -8.27 15.94
#